data_f7f094948d4f72bc5c64999ad1826764
#
_entry.id   f7f094948d4f72bc5c64999ad1826764
#
_cell.length_a   1.000
_cell.length_b   1.000
_cell.length_c   1.000
_cell.angle_alpha   90.00
_cell.angle_beta   90.00
_cell.angle_gamma   90.00
#
_symmetry.space_group_name_H-M   'P 1'
#
loop_
_entity.id
_entity.type
_entity.pdbx_description
1 polymer ?
#
loop_
_entity_poly.entity_id
_entity_poly.type
_entity_poly.pdbx_seq_one_letter_code
_entity_poly.pdbx_strand_id
1 'polypeptide(L)'
;MKNKGFSLISLLAVVVIIIVIIVLSKQFTILPSDTIVKDNNPKKSTFIIEVKNVYNEAIRKYTEESIKGNILDTISSNNLNNLNMSSKLDYCIKYDNGTVSSMKVSNEKYHIIYTKNIDINKLTESDIIDGKLEDMSC
;
A
#
# COMPACT_ATOMS: atom_id res chain seq x y z
N MET A 1 31.50 -49.56 10.61
CA MET A 1 30.72 -48.34 10.20
C MET A 1 29.32 -48.74 9.85
N LYS A 2 28.34 -48.44 10.68
CA LYS A 2 26.92 -48.72 10.36
C LYS A 2 26.45 -47.62 9.42
N ASN A 3 26.39 -47.91 8.13
CA ASN A 3 25.62 -47.12 7.19
C ASN A 3 24.16 -47.22 7.63
N LYS A 4 23.70 -46.14 8.31
CA LYS A 4 22.27 -45.97 8.49
C LYS A 4 21.68 -45.62 7.11
N GLY A 5 21.22 -46.65 6.43
CA GLY A 5 20.47 -46.46 5.20
C GLY A 5 19.36 -45.48 5.50
N PHE A 6 19.32 -44.41 4.77
CA PHE A 6 18.17 -43.48 4.77
C PHE A 6 16.96 -44.32 4.50
N SER A 7 16.10 -44.50 5.51
CA SER A 7 14.89 -45.32 5.36
C SER A 7 14.05 -44.77 4.21
N LEU A 8 13.62 -45.61 3.31
CA LEU A 8 12.75 -45.25 2.19
C LEU A 8 11.50 -44.51 2.67
N ILE A 9 11.09 -44.79 3.91
CA ILE A 9 10.01 -44.11 4.62
C ILE A 9 10.37 -42.64 4.92
N SER A 10 11.61 -42.35 5.34
CA SER A 10 12.07 -40.97 5.60
C SER A 10 12.14 -40.15 4.31
N LEU A 11 12.55 -40.77 3.21
CA LEU A 11 12.55 -40.12 1.89
C LEU A 11 11.15 -39.79 1.42
N LEU A 12 10.22 -40.73 1.60
CA LEU A 12 8.80 -40.56 1.23
C LEU A 12 8.16 -39.46 2.06
N ALA A 13 8.46 -39.34 3.37
CA ALA A 13 7.95 -38.27 4.22
C ALA A 13 8.43 -36.90 3.76
N VAL A 14 9.68 -36.76 3.38
CA VAL A 14 10.23 -35.49 2.86
C VAL A 14 9.55 -35.09 1.55
N VAL A 15 9.33 -36.04 0.63
CA VAL A 15 8.65 -35.77 -0.64
C VAL A 15 7.21 -35.30 -0.41
N VAL A 16 6.49 -35.92 0.52
CA VAL A 16 5.12 -35.53 0.88
C VAL A 16 5.09 -34.11 1.44
N ILE A 17 6.01 -33.75 2.32
CA ILE A 17 6.10 -32.40 2.89
C ILE A 17 6.36 -31.36 1.78
N ILE A 18 7.25 -31.65 0.84
CA ILE A 18 7.54 -30.75 -0.28
C ILE A 18 6.29 -30.54 -1.16
N ILE A 19 5.55 -31.62 -1.45
CA ILE A 19 4.31 -31.53 -2.24
C ILE A 19 3.28 -30.66 -1.51
N VAL A 20 3.11 -30.85 -0.20
CA VAL A 20 2.17 -30.05 0.61
C VAL A 20 2.55 -28.57 0.59
N ILE A 21 3.83 -28.25 0.72
CA ILE A 21 4.32 -26.88 0.64
C ILE A 21 4.05 -26.26 -0.73
N ILE A 22 4.27 -27.02 -1.82
CA ILE A 22 4.00 -26.54 -3.19
C ILE A 22 2.49 -26.30 -3.41
N VAL A 23 1.65 -27.18 -2.90
CA VAL A 23 0.18 -27.05 -3.02
C VAL A 23 -0.30 -25.84 -2.20
N LEU A 24 0.18 -25.66 -0.98
CA LEU A 24 -0.16 -24.50 -0.15
C LEU A 24 0.36 -23.20 -0.73
N SER A 25 1.56 -23.18 -1.30
CA SER A 25 2.10 -21.98 -1.94
C SER A 25 1.32 -21.58 -3.20
N LYS A 26 0.74 -22.55 -3.94
CA LYS A 26 -0.15 -22.23 -5.06
C LYS A 26 -1.50 -21.68 -4.62
N GLN A 27 -1.97 -22.00 -3.45
CA GLN A 27 -3.20 -21.39 -2.91
C GLN A 27 -2.97 -19.96 -2.42
N PHE A 28 -1.74 -19.62 -2.03
CA PHE A 28 -1.38 -18.24 -1.67
C PHE A 28 -1.14 -17.31 -2.88
N THR A 29 -0.97 -17.84 -4.07
CA THR A 29 -0.79 -17.08 -5.31
C THR A 29 -2.07 -16.87 -6.11
N ILE A 30 -3.22 -17.28 -5.59
CA ILE A 30 -4.51 -16.80 -6.06
C ILE A 30 -4.87 -15.54 -5.24
N LEU A 31 -4.05 -14.51 -5.31
CA LEU A 31 -4.59 -13.19 -5.54
C LEU A 31 -5.37 -13.31 -6.85
N PRO A 32 -6.68 -13.01 -6.89
CA PRO A 32 -7.32 -12.81 -8.15
C PRO A 32 -6.48 -11.75 -8.85
N SER A 33 -5.71 -12.13 -9.85
CA SER A 33 -5.38 -11.21 -10.92
C SER A 33 -6.72 -10.84 -11.50
N ASP A 34 -7.37 -9.86 -10.88
CA ASP A 34 -8.35 -9.09 -11.56
C ASP A 34 -7.65 -8.70 -12.84
N THR A 35 -8.07 -9.36 -13.91
CA THR A 35 -7.78 -8.91 -15.25
C THR A 35 -8.00 -7.43 -15.19
N ILE A 36 -6.90 -6.68 -15.31
CA ILE A 36 -6.94 -5.23 -15.48
C ILE A 36 -7.69 -5.06 -16.79
N VAL A 37 -9.00 -5.05 -16.71
CA VAL A 37 -9.82 -4.41 -17.71
C VAL A 37 -9.29 -2.99 -17.68
N LYS A 38 -8.64 -2.58 -18.76
CA LYS A 38 -8.31 -1.20 -19.04
C LYS A 38 -9.64 -0.45 -19.23
N ASP A 39 -10.41 -0.35 -18.17
CA ASP A 39 -11.40 0.67 -18.03
C ASP A 39 -10.60 1.95 -17.85
N ASN A 40 -10.62 2.83 -18.84
CA ASN A 40 -10.01 4.16 -18.77
C ASN A 40 -10.67 5.05 -17.71
N ASN A 41 -11.44 4.47 -16.81
CA ASN A 41 -12.13 5.06 -15.70
C ASN A 41 -11.59 4.46 -14.41
N PRO A 42 -10.59 5.09 -13.74
CA PRO A 42 -10.14 4.61 -12.44
C PRO A 42 -11.34 4.57 -11.50
N LYS A 43 -11.61 3.38 -10.95
CA LYS A 43 -12.69 3.18 -9.98
C LYS A 43 -12.30 3.85 -8.66
N LYS A 44 -13.28 4.32 -7.88
CA LYS A 44 -13.05 4.85 -6.52
C LYS A 44 -12.28 3.87 -5.64
N SER A 45 -12.52 2.57 -5.79
CA SER A 45 -11.78 1.51 -5.08
C SER A 45 -10.27 1.53 -5.38
N THR A 46 -9.87 1.76 -6.63
CA THR A 46 -8.45 1.91 -6.99
C THR A 46 -7.85 3.17 -6.36
N PHE A 47 -8.59 4.28 -6.38
CA PHE A 47 -8.14 5.52 -5.76
C PHE A 47 -7.96 5.38 -4.24
N ILE A 48 -8.82 4.62 -3.54
CA ILE A 48 -8.64 4.29 -2.12
C ILE A 48 -7.32 3.57 -1.87
N ILE A 49 -6.95 2.61 -2.72
CA ILE A 49 -5.66 1.90 -2.60
C ILE A 49 -4.50 2.88 -2.77
N GLU A 50 -4.58 3.78 -3.75
CA GLU A 50 -3.57 4.82 -3.98
C GLU A 50 -3.44 5.76 -2.76
N VAL A 51 -4.56 6.19 -2.18
CA VAL A 51 -4.60 7.02 -0.96
C VAL A 51 -3.90 6.31 0.22
N LYS A 52 -4.18 5.02 0.43
CA LYS A 52 -3.52 4.22 1.48
C LYS A 52 -2.02 4.09 1.22
N ASN A 53 -1.60 3.94 -0.02
CA ASN A 53 -0.19 3.90 -0.38
C ASN A 53 0.51 5.23 -0.10
N VAL A 54 -0.11 6.36 -0.44
CA VAL A 54 0.40 7.70 -0.10
C VAL A 54 0.57 7.85 1.40
N TYR A 55 -0.42 7.45 2.19
CA TYR A 55 -0.37 7.49 3.64
C TYR A 55 0.79 6.67 4.22
N ASN A 56 0.94 5.43 3.78
CA ASN A 56 2.00 4.54 4.24
C ASN A 56 3.40 5.07 3.87
N GLU A 57 3.57 5.58 2.66
CA GLU A 57 4.83 6.19 2.22
C GLU A 57 5.13 7.48 2.98
N ALA A 58 4.12 8.26 3.33
CA ALA A 58 4.28 9.45 4.16
C ALA A 58 4.82 9.10 5.56
N ILE A 59 4.29 8.05 6.20
CA ILE A 59 4.79 7.57 7.49
C ILE A 59 6.22 7.06 7.35
N ARG A 60 6.52 6.28 6.31
CA ARG A 60 7.87 5.78 6.04
C ARG A 60 8.87 6.94 5.87
N LYS A 61 8.50 7.94 5.07
CA LYS A 61 9.35 9.12 4.84
C LYS A 61 9.60 9.92 6.12
N TYR A 62 8.57 10.11 6.94
CA TYR A 62 8.73 10.76 8.24
C TYR A 62 9.72 10.00 9.13
N THR A 63 9.59 8.68 9.19
CA THR A 63 10.48 7.82 10.00
C THR A 63 11.93 7.91 9.50
N GLU A 64 12.15 7.84 8.19
CA GLU A 64 13.49 7.98 7.60
C GLU A 64 14.15 9.32 7.96
N GLU A 65 13.42 10.42 7.83
CA GLU A 65 13.96 11.76 8.14
C GLU A 65 14.18 11.94 9.64
N SER A 66 13.30 11.39 10.48
CA SER A 66 13.47 11.42 11.94
C SER A 66 14.73 10.68 12.39
N ILE A 67 15.07 9.56 11.76
CA ILE A 67 16.31 8.83 12.03
C ILE A 67 17.54 9.68 11.68
N LYS A 68 17.44 10.52 10.66
CA LYS A 68 18.51 11.48 10.27
C LYS A 68 18.54 12.74 11.16
N GLY A 69 17.59 12.87 12.09
CA GLY A 69 17.46 14.04 12.96
C GLY A 69 16.68 15.20 12.34
N ASN A 70 16.01 14.98 11.22
CA ASN A 70 15.18 15.98 10.56
C ASN A 70 13.73 15.86 11.03
N ILE A 71 13.08 16.99 11.28
CA ILE A 71 11.66 17.04 11.60
C ILE A 71 10.92 17.48 10.33
N LEU A 72 9.96 16.69 9.90
CA LEU A 72 9.08 17.04 8.77
C LEU A 72 7.74 17.54 9.30
N ASP A 73 7.37 18.75 8.88
CA ASP A 73 6.05 19.32 9.17
C ASP A 73 5.05 19.02 8.05
N THR A 74 5.52 19.04 6.81
CA THR A 74 4.70 18.83 5.61
C THR A 74 5.45 18.07 4.52
N ILE A 75 4.72 17.33 3.70
CA ILE A 75 5.20 16.74 2.44
C ILE A 75 4.20 17.04 1.33
N SER A 76 4.67 17.42 0.16
CA SER A 76 3.87 17.64 -1.04
C SER A 76 4.27 16.72 -2.20
N SER A 77 3.54 16.76 -3.29
CA SER A 77 3.64 15.85 -4.45
C SER A 77 5.05 15.67 -5.02
N ASN A 78 5.95 16.61 -4.81
CA ASN A 78 7.30 16.54 -5.34
C ASN A 78 8.30 15.81 -4.40
N ASN A 79 7.87 15.40 -3.23
CA ASN A 79 8.75 14.89 -2.17
C ASN A 79 8.77 13.37 -2.05
N LEU A 80 7.83 12.64 -2.67
CA LEU A 80 7.75 11.18 -2.63
C LEU A 80 8.09 10.60 -4.01
N ASN A 81 9.32 10.12 -4.17
CA ASN A 81 9.83 9.70 -5.48
C ASN A 81 9.52 8.24 -5.87
N ASN A 82 8.92 7.43 -4.98
CA ASN A 82 8.82 5.98 -5.14
C ASN A 82 7.38 5.44 -5.14
N LEU A 83 6.41 6.29 -5.44
CA LEU A 83 5.04 5.83 -5.56
C LEU A 83 4.82 5.21 -6.94
N ASN A 84 4.85 3.87 -7.03
CA ASN A 84 4.35 3.14 -8.18
C ASN A 84 2.83 3.32 -8.25
N MET A 85 2.38 4.39 -8.88
CA MET A 85 0.97 4.70 -9.02
C MET A 85 0.53 4.61 -10.47
N SER A 86 -0.68 4.14 -10.67
CA SER A 86 -1.30 4.03 -11.98
C SER A 86 -1.75 5.39 -12.54
N SER A 87 -1.87 6.39 -11.70
CA SER A 87 -2.30 7.75 -12.03
C SER A 87 -1.37 8.81 -11.45
N LYS A 88 -1.37 9.98 -12.07
CA LYS A 88 -0.70 11.15 -11.50
C LYS A 88 -1.51 11.65 -10.31
N LEU A 89 -0.92 11.59 -9.12
CA LEU A 89 -1.52 12.10 -7.90
C LEU A 89 -0.87 13.41 -7.47
N ASP A 90 -1.71 14.34 -7.06
CA ASP A 90 -1.32 15.50 -6.28
C ASP A 90 -1.67 15.23 -4.82
N TYR A 91 -0.77 15.54 -3.92
CA TYR A 91 -1.01 15.37 -2.47
C TYR A 91 -0.29 16.42 -1.65
N CYS A 92 -0.86 16.68 -0.48
CA CYS A 92 -0.26 17.47 0.58
C CYS A 92 -0.55 16.82 1.93
N ILE A 93 0.49 16.59 2.71
CA ILE A 93 0.44 15.85 3.97
C ILE A 93 1.03 16.72 5.07
N LYS A 94 0.30 16.86 6.18
CA LYS A 94 0.78 17.49 7.41
C LYS A 94 1.02 16.45 8.48
N TYR A 95 2.08 16.65 9.23
CA TYR A 95 2.40 15.84 10.40
C TYR A 95 2.12 16.60 11.69
N ASP A 96 1.80 15.85 12.72
CA ASP A 96 1.72 16.30 14.10
C ASP A 96 2.27 15.22 15.01
N ASN A 97 3.33 15.54 15.75
CA ASN A 97 3.98 14.60 16.69
C ASN A 97 4.27 13.20 16.10
N GLY A 98 4.78 13.16 14.87
CA GLY A 98 5.18 11.92 14.22
C GLY A 98 4.04 11.14 13.54
N THR A 99 2.85 11.68 13.52
CA THR A 99 1.68 11.09 12.87
C THR A 99 1.15 12.00 11.77
N VAL A 100 0.46 11.42 10.79
CA VAL A 100 -0.26 12.21 9.79
C VAL A 100 -1.47 12.86 10.44
N SER A 101 -1.47 14.18 10.53
CA SER A 101 -2.57 14.96 11.12
C SER A 101 -3.66 15.28 10.09
N SER A 102 -3.26 15.59 8.87
CA SER A 102 -4.16 15.77 7.73
C SER A 102 -3.46 15.43 6.42
N MET A 103 -4.23 15.02 5.44
CA MET A 103 -3.75 14.66 4.13
C MET A 103 -4.80 15.02 3.07
N LYS A 104 -4.39 15.72 2.04
CA LYS A 104 -5.17 15.94 0.83
C LYS A 104 -4.56 15.07 -0.26
N VAL A 105 -5.36 14.29 -0.96
CA VAL A 105 -4.95 13.51 -2.14
C VAL A 105 -5.95 13.74 -3.24
N SER A 106 -5.49 14.02 -4.43
CA SER A 106 -6.33 14.26 -5.60
C SER A 106 -5.72 13.68 -6.86
N ASN A 107 -6.57 13.18 -7.74
CA ASN A 107 -6.26 12.99 -9.15
C ASN A 107 -7.24 13.80 -9.99
N GLU A 108 -7.27 13.61 -11.31
CA GLU A 108 -8.16 14.38 -12.18
C GLU A 108 -9.65 14.09 -11.97
N LYS A 109 -10.00 12.98 -11.29
CA LYS A 109 -11.39 12.49 -11.15
C LYS A 109 -11.89 12.46 -9.73
N TYR A 110 -11.02 12.27 -8.78
CA TYR A 110 -11.37 12.04 -7.37
C TYR A 110 -10.46 12.79 -6.44
N HIS A 111 -10.97 13.11 -5.25
CA HIS A 111 -10.15 13.59 -4.15
C HIS A 111 -10.66 13.12 -2.79
N ILE A 112 -9.79 13.21 -1.80
CA ILE A 112 -10.12 13.00 -0.39
C ILE A 112 -9.38 14.02 0.46
N ILE A 113 -10.05 14.48 1.53
CA ILE A 113 -9.44 15.26 2.60
C ILE A 113 -9.49 14.39 3.85
N TYR A 114 -8.35 13.84 4.21
CA TYR A 114 -8.17 12.99 5.38
C TYR A 114 -7.81 13.83 6.60
N THR A 115 -8.36 13.47 7.74
CA THR A 115 -7.98 13.98 9.05
C THR A 115 -7.73 12.82 10.01
N LYS A 116 -6.97 13.05 11.08
CA LYS A 116 -6.61 12.01 12.05
C LYS A 116 -7.79 11.32 12.75
N ASN A 117 -8.99 11.87 12.63
CA ASN A 117 -10.22 11.28 13.17
C ASN A 117 -10.79 10.17 12.27
N ILE A 118 -10.27 10.02 11.05
CA ILE A 118 -10.69 9.01 10.09
C ILE A 118 -9.71 7.83 10.20
N ASP A 119 -10.21 6.61 10.28
CA ASP A 119 -9.36 5.42 10.19
C ASP A 119 -9.04 5.13 8.73
N ILE A 120 -7.78 5.29 8.35
CA ILE A 120 -7.31 5.08 6.97
C ILE A 120 -7.61 3.66 6.45
N ASN A 121 -7.67 2.67 7.34
CA ASN A 121 -7.95 1.29 6.96
C ASN A 121 -9.43 1.04 6.66
N LYS A 122 -10.31 1.91 7.16
CA LYS A 122 -11.77 1.82 7.01
C LYS A 122 -12.32 2.72 5.92
N LEU A 123 -11.46 3.33 5.08
CA LEU A 123 -11.91 4.13 3.97
C LEU A 123 -12.80 3.33 3.01
N THR A 124 -13.89 3.94 2.62
CA THR A 124 -14.89 3.40 1.68
C THR A 124 -15.07 4.35 0.50
N GLU A 125 -15.77 3.92 -0.53
CA GLU A 125 -16.04 4.76 -1.70
C GLU A 125 -16.89 6.01 -1.37
N SER A 126 -17.64 5.99 -0.26
CA SER A 126 -18.41 7.14 0.22
C SER A 126 -17.54 8.27 0.77
N ASP A 127 -16.29 7.96 1.17
CA ASP A 127 -15.32 8.97 1.64
C ASP A 127 -14.62 9.68 0.48
N ILE A 128 -14.77 9.16 -0.74
CA ILE A 128 -14.15 9.70 -1.94
C ILE A 128 -15.10 10.64 -2.64
N ILE A 129 -14.64 11.86 -2.85
CA ILE A 129 -15.38 12.94 -3.48
C ILE A 129 -15.05 12.95 -4.98
N ASP A 130 -16.07 13.08 -5.82
CA ASP A 130 -15.92 13.21 -7.27
C ASP A 130 -15.37 14.59 -7.63
N GLY A 131 -14.45 14.62 -8.58
CA GLY A 131 -13.80 15.84 -9.06
C GLY A 131 -12.41 16.06 -8.50
N LYS A 132 -11.63 16.87 -9.20
CA LYS A 132 -10.29 17.29 -8.80
C LYS A 132 -10.37 18.31 -7.68
N LEU A 133 -9.46 18.24 -6.72
CA LEU A 133 -9.28 19.28 -5.71
C LEU A 133 -8.37 20.38 -6.26
N GLU A 134 -8.89 21.59 -6.36
CA GLU A 134 -8.12 22.75 -6.89
C GLU A 134 -7.10 23.26 -5.89
N ASP A 135 -7.46 23.33 -4.60
CA ASP A 135 -6.55 23.80 -3.55
C ASP A 135 -5.82 22.61 -2.89
N MET A 136 -4.61 22.37 -3.36
CA MET A 136 -3.67 21.39 -2.82
C MET A 136 -2.66 21.96 -1.85
N SER A 137 -2.87 23.18 -1.36
CA SER A 137 -2.01 23.77 -0.33
C SER A 137 -2.10 23.00 0.99
N CYS A 138 -0.98 22.87 1.64
CA CYS A 138 -0.92 22.30 2.98
C CYS A 138 -1.45 23.24 4.08
#